data_01c551ef39ac3758bd3b2c133073eb33
#
_entry.id   01c551ef39ac3758bd3b2c133073eb33
#
_cell.length_a   1.000
_cell.length_b   1.000
_cell.length_c   1.000
_cell.angle_alpha   90.00
_cell.angle_beta   90.00
_cell.angle_gamma   90.00
#
_symmetry.space_group_name_H-M   'P 1'
#
loop_
_entity.id
_entity.type
_entity.pdbx_description
1 polymer ?
#
loop_
_entity_poly.entity_id
_entity_poly.type
_entity_poly.pdbx_seq_one_letter_code
_entity_poly.pdbx_strand_id
1 'polypeptide(L)'
;MTKLVIDPSKKQSKINKEIYGHFSEHLGRCIYEGIYVGEDSPIPNKNGMRTDVVEALKHIRIPVLRWPGGCFADEYHWKDGIGPKETRKKMINTHWGGVVEDNSFGTHEFFELCEQLGCEAYVNGNLGSGTVQEMSEWVEYITFEGVSPMADLRKKNGHEKPWKLDFFGVGNENWGCGGNMNPDFYANEYRRYQTYVRNYHPDHPIHKVCCGANVDDYEWTSEVLKTTHNHCLKELHGNMDGLSLHYYVHPEGWEIKGSATDFDDKVWYKSLNKALFMETLIERHGHIMDEYKKKKKI
;
A
#
# COMPACT_ATOMS: atom_id res chain seq x y z
N MET A 1 41.96 12.14 12.70
CA MET A 1 40.59 12.36 13.26
C MET A 1 39.70 12.83 12.11
N THR A 2 38.66 12.10 11.79
CA THR A 2 37.70 12.51 10.76
C THR A 2 36.80 13.60 11.33
N LYS A 3 36.64 14.73 10.61
CA LYS A 3 35.81 15.85 11.03
C LYS A 3 34.50 15.81 10.22
N LEU A 4 33.36 15.65 10.89
CA LEU A 4 32.04 15.84 10.30
C LEU A 4 31.59 17.29 10.53
N VAL A 5 31.19 18.00 9.46
CA VAL A 5 30.64 19.35 9.54
C VAL A 5 29.19 19.31 9.04
N ILE A 6 28.26 19.68 9.89
CA ILE A 6 26.85 19.88 9.51
C ILE A 6 26.59 21.38 9.37
N ASP A 7 26.23 21.79 8.16
CA ASP A 7 25.93 23.21 7.86
C ASP A 7 24.42 23.35 7.56
N PRO A 8 23.59 23.77 8.52
CA PRO A 8 22.13 23.84 8.33
C PRO A 8 21.70 24.96 7.35
N SER A 9 22.62 25.83 6.94
CA SER A 9 22.32 26.84 5.92
C SER A 9 22.34 26.27 4.49
N LYS A 10 22.99 25.13 4.29
CA LYS A 10 23.14 24.45 2.99
C LYS A 10 22.14 23.32 2.83
N LYS A 11 20.86 23.62 2.95
CA LYS A 11 19.79 22.64 2.74
C LYS A 11 19.78 22.18 1.28
N GLN A 12 19.89 20.87 1.04
CA GLN A 12 19.85 20.26 -0.28
C GLN A 12 18.41 19.87 -0.66
N SER A 13 17.71 19.20 0.25
CA SER A 13 16.37 18.69 0.04
C SER A 13 15.64 18.52 1.36
N LYS A 14 14.35 18.23 1.28
CA LYS A 14 13.54 17.75 2.41
C LYS A 14 13.28 16.27 2.21
N ILE A 15 13.61 15.46 3.21
CA ILE A 15 13.25 14.05 3.23
C ILE A 15 11.73 13.95 3.38
N ASN A 16 11.09 13.24 2.48
CA ASN A 16 9.66 13.00 2.58
C ASN A 16 9.36 12.01 3.70
N LYS A 17 8.38 12.32 4.57
CA LYS A 17 8.07 11.50 5.74
C LYS A 17 7.57 10.10 5.36
N GLU A 18 6.90 9.97 4.23
CA GLU A 18 6.28 8.72 3.78
C GLU A 18 7.30 7.60 3.50
N ILE A 19 8.60 7.93 3.31
CA ILE A 19 9.67 6.90 3.22
C ILE A 19 9.82 6.06 4.50
N TYR A 20 9.33 6.56 5.63
CA TYR A 20 9.28 5.86 6.92
C TYR A 20 7.95 5.13 7.14
N GLY A 21 7.11 5.04 6.11
CA GLY A 21 5.85 4.33 6.15
C GLY A 21 6.03 2.84 6.42
N HIS A 22 5.00 2.24 6.98
CA HIS A 22 4.96 0.81 7.26
C HIS A 22 3.93 0.11 6.39
N PHE A 23 4.08 -1.19 6.30
CA PHE A 23 3.25 -2.08 5.51
C PHE A 23 2.75 -3.23 6.38
N SER A 24 1.46 -3.46 6.36
CA SER A 24 0.82 -4.61 7.01
C SER A 24 0.06 -5.45 5.98
N GLU A 25 0.25 -6.76 6.05
CA GLU A 25 -0.37 -7.70 5.14
C GLU A 25 -0.98 -8.87 5.93
N HIS A 26 -2.05 -9.44 5.41
CA HIS A 26 -2.58 -10.72 5.87
C HIS A 26 -1.59 -11.84 5.53
N LEU A 27 -0.48 -11.88 6.25
CA LEU A 27 0.65 -12.78 6.06
C LEU A 27 1.14 -13.26 7.42
N GLY A 28 1.10 -14.55 7.66
CA GLY A 28 1.54 -15.15 8.91
C GLY A 28 0.87 -14.48 10.12
N ARG A 29 1.65 -14.00 11.05
CA ARG A 29 1.18 -13.29 12.25
C ARG A 29 1.38 -11.78 12.18
N CYS A 30 1.40 -11.19 11.00
CA CYS A 30 1.51 -9.74 10.91
C CYS A 30 0.25 -9.07 11.49
N ILE A 31 -0.94 -9.50 11.07
CA ILE A 31 -2.20 -8.93 11.53
C ILE A 31 -2.77 -9.78 12.67
N TYR A 32 -3.27 -10.99 12.39
CA TYR A 32 -3.86 -11.84 13.42
C TYR A 32 -2.80 -12.35 14.39
N GLU A 33 -3.08 -12.26 15.70
CA GLU A 33 -2.18 -12.56 16.82
C GLU A 33 -0.96 -11.62 16.91
N GLY A 34 -0.65 -10.86 15.86
CA GLY A 34 0.39 -9.84 15.84
C GLY A 34 -0.17 -8.47 16.25
N ILE A 35 -0.71 -7.71 15.29
CA ILE A 35 -1.32 -6.40 15.56
C ILE A 35 -2.70 -6.55 16.22
N TYR A 36 -3.49 -7.50 15.75
CA TYR A 36 -4.90 -7.69 16.13
C TYR A 36 -5.14 -9.04 16.81
N VAL A 37 -5.77 -9.00 17.96
CA VAL A 37 -6.08 -10.19 18.77
C VAL A 37 -7.57 -10.35 19.09
N GLY A 38 -8.39 -9.38 18.66
CA GLY A 38 -9.81 -9.32 19.03
C GLY A 38 -10.04 -8.70 20.42
N GLU A 39 -11.23 -8.16 20.59
CA GLU A 39 -11.59 -7.38 21.79
C GLU A 39 -11.66 -8.25 23.05
N ASP A 40 -12.10 -9.52 22.91
CA ASP A 40 -12.26 -10.47 24.00
C ASP A 40 -10.95 -11.21 24.38
N SER A 41 -9.82 -10.86 23.74
CA SER A 41 -8.53 -11.48 24.01
C SER A 41 -8.05 -11.16 25.43
N PRO A 42 -7.42 -12.14 26.15
CA PRO A 42 -6.75 -11.86 27.41
C PRO A 42 -5.47 -11.03 27.24
N ILE A 43 -4.95 -10.90 26.03
CA ILE A 43 -3.82 -10.03 25.72
C ILE A 43 -4.28 -8.57 25.81
N PRO A 44 -3.55 -7.68 26.52
CA PRO A 44 -3.91 -6.27 26.61
C PRO A 44 -4.14 -5.64 25.23
N ASN A 45 -5.35 -5.14 25.01
CA ASN A 45 -5.73 -4.57 23.73
C ASN A 45 -6.68 -3.37 23.91
N LYS A 46 -6.76 -2.56 22.85
CA LYS A 46 -7.79 -1.53 22.71
C LYS A 46 -8.50 -1.75 21.39
N ASN A 47 -9.80 -2.05 21.43
CA ASN A 47 -10.61 -2.38 20.26
C ASN A 47 -9.98 -3.52 19.42
N GLY A 48 -9.45 -4.54 20.10
CA GLY A 48 -8.78 -5.67 19.49
C GLY A 48 -7.32 -5.45 19.07
N MET A 49 -6.81 -4.21 19.06
CA MET A 49 -5.42 -3.91 18.74
C MET A 49 -4.51 -4.08 19.96
N ARG A 50 -3.44 -4.85 19.84
CA ARG A 50 -2.47 -5.06 20.92
C ARG A 50 -1.83 -3.76 21.36
N THR A 51 -1.95 -3.43 22.63
CA THR A 51 -1.41 -2.16 23.17
C THR A 51 0.10 -2.08 23.11
N ASP A 52 0.82 -3.17 23.35
CA ASP A 52 2.28 -3.20 23.26
C ASP A 52 2.79 -2.91 21.84
N VAL A 53 2.15 -3.48 20.82
CA VAL A 53 2.48 -3.24 19.41
C VAL A 53 2.15 -1.81 19.00
N VAL A 54 0.94 -1.33 19.35
CA VAL A 54 0.51 0.05 19.05
C VAL A 54 1.46 1.07 19.69
N GLU A 55 1.83 0.89 20.95
CA GLU A 55 2.76 1.80 21.63
C GLU A 55 4.17 1.77 21.02
N ALA A 56 4.67 0.60 20.60
CA ALA A 56 5.94 0.50 19.90
C ALA A 56 5.92 1.25 18.56
N LEU A 57 4.86 1.09 17.74
CA LEU A 57 4.69 1.78 16.47
C LEU A 57 4.51 3.29 16.66
N LYS A 58 3.78 3.73 17.69
CA LYS A 58 3.67 5.15 18.06
C LYS A 58 5.02 5.75 18.46
N HIS A 59 5.84 4.99 19.18
CA HIS A 59 7.17 5.46 19.60
C HIS A 59 8.05 5.81 18.41
N ILE A 60 8.03 5.01 17.35
CA ILE A 60 8.77 5.27 16.11
C ILE A 60 8.06 6.26 15.16
N ARG A 61 6.83 6.69 15.49
CA ARG A 61 6.07 7.72 14.76
C ARG A 61 5.88 7.40 13.28
N ILE A 62 5.36 6.20 12.97
CA ILE A 62 5.12 5.83 11.58
C ILE A 62 4.18 6.84 10.92
N PRO A 63 4.52 7.38 9.75
CA PRO A 63 3.73 8.44 9.11
C PRO A 63 2.56 7.91 8.29
N VAL A 64 2.66 6.70 7.75
CA VAL A 64 1.64 6.07 6.92
C VAL A 64 1.68 4.56 7.09
N LEU A 65 0.51 3.93 7.10
CA LEU A 65 0.37 2.47 7.14
C LEU A 65 -0.37 1.99 5.90
N ARG A 66 0.23 1.03 5.17
CA ARG A 66 -0.37 0.38 4.00
C ARG A 66 -1.02 -0.96 4.38
N TRP A 67 -2.23 -1.22 3.84
CA TRP A 67 -3.03 -2.43 4.04
C TRP A 67 -3.97 -2.64 2.82
N PRO A 68 -4.54 -3.82 2.49
CA PRO A 68 -4.54 -5.08 3.23
C PRO A 68 -3.35 -5.98 2.96
N GLY A 69 -2.47 -5.60 2.04
CA GLY A 69 -1.33 -6.42 1.72
C GLY A 69 -0.64 -6.04 0.43
N GLY A 70 0.28 -6.90 0.03
CA GLY A 70 0.87 -6.99 -1.29
C GLY A 70 0.05 -7.92 -2.17
N CYS A 71 0.51 -9.16 -2.38
CA CYS A 71 -0.22 -10.17 -3.16
C CYS A 71 -1.64 -10.44 -2.63
N PHE A 72 -1.83 -10.41 -1.33
CA PHE A 72 -3.16 -10.58 -0.73
C PHE A 72 -4.15 -9.50 -1.17
N ALA A 73 -3.71 -8.27 -1.43
CA ALA A 73 -4.59 -7.18 -1.85
C ALA A 73 -5.34 -7.47 -3.15
N ASP A 74 -4.72 -8.20 -4.09
CA ASP A 74 -5.30 -8.50 -5.39
C ASP A 74 -6.21 -9.78 -5.40
N GLU A 75 -6.44 -10.39 -4.24
CA GLU A 75 -7.47 -11.41 -4.01
C GLU A 75 -8.45 -11.02 -2.89
N TYR A 76 -8.26 -9.87 -2.23
CA TYR A 76 -9.09 -9.41 -1.14
C TYR A 76 -10.35 -8.69 -1.63
N HIS A 77 -11.52 -9.18 -1.20
CA HIS A 77 -12.81 -8.55 -1.44
C HIS A 77 -13.27 -7.81 -0.19
N TRP A 78 -13.14 -6.48 -0.18
CA TRP A 78 -13.32 -5.63 0.99
C TRP A 78 -14.69 -5.76 1.69
N LYS A 79 -15.75 -6.09 0.93
CA LYS A 79 -17.08 -6.31 1.50
C LYS A 79 -17.16 -7.53 2.42
N ASP A 80 -16.24 -8.49 2.25
CA ASP A 80 -16.13 -9.65 3.13
C ASP A 80 -15.57 -9.28 4.51
N GLY A 81 -14.89 -8.12 4.63
CA GLY A 81 -14.28 -7.61 5.86
C GLY A 81 -15.05 -6.47 6.55
N ILE A 82 -16.36 -6.31 6.27
CA ILE A 82 -17.19 -5.28 6.93
C ILE A 82 -18.46 -5.88 7.55
N GLY A 83 -19.13 -5.09 8.39
CA GLY A 83 -20.32 -5.55 9.13
C GLY A 83 -19.98 -6.43 10.34
N PRO A 84 -20.98 -7.10 10.93
CA PRO A 84 -20.78 -7.93 12.11
C PRO A 84 -19.78 -9.06 11.86
N LYS A 85 -18.78 -9.20 12.73
CA LYS A 85 -17.64 -10.12 12.54
C LYS A 85 -18.04 -11.57 12.36
N GLU A 86 -19.08 -12.01 13.07
CA GLU A 86 -19.64 -13.37 13.01
C GLU A 86 -20.29 -13.73 11.67
N THR A 87 -20.63 -12.73 10.87
CA THR A 87 -21.25 -12.91 9.54
C THR A 87 -20.30 -12.67 8.40
N ARG A 88 -19.06 -12.27 8.68
CA ARG A 88 -18.06 -11.99 7.64
C ARG A 88 -17.70 -13.28 6.91
N LYS A 89 -17.57 -13.16 5.60
CA LYS A 89 -17.24 -14.30 4.74
C LYS A 89 -15.77 -14.67 4.93
N LYS A 90 -15.51 -15.95 5.11
CA LYS A 90 -14.13 -16.47 5.17
C LYS A 90 -13.58 -16.69 3.77
N MET A 91 -12.27 -16.56 3.63
CA MET A 91 -11.57 -16.85 2.39
C MET A 91 -10.29 -17.65 2.66
N ILE A 92 -9.78 -18.30 1.64
CA ILE A 92 -8.45 -18.94 1.69
C ILE A 92 -7.42 -17.92 1.25
N ASN A 93 -6.40 -17.70 2.08
CA ASN A 93 -5.23 -16.91 1.71
C ASN A 93 -4.31 -17.76 0.83
N THR A 94 -4.43 -17.66 -0.48
CA THR A 94 -3.75 -18.56 -1.41
C THR A 94 -2.27 -18.27 -1.52
N HIS A 95 -1.86 -17.01 -1.31
CA HIS A 95 -0.45 -16.60 -1.40
C HIS A 95 0.35 -16.96 -0.14
N TRP A 96 -0.29 -16.89 1.04
CA TRP A 96 0.42 -16.97 2.32
C TRP A 96 -0.07 -18.14 3.18
N GLY A 97 0.41 -19.33 2.85
CA GLY A 97 0.25 -20.53 3.68
C GLY A 97 -1.06 -21.31 3.50
N GLY A 98 -1.96 -20.90 2.63
CA GLY A 98 -3.23 -21.59 2.41
C GLY A 98 -4.15 -21.57 3.65
N VAL A 99 -3.98 -20.61 4.54
CA VAL A 99 -4.77 -20.49 5.77
C VAL A 99 -6.14 -19.87 5.48
N VAL A 100 -7.12 -20.15 6.36
CA VAL A 100 -8.42 -19.53 6.27
C VAL A 100 -8.39 -18.17 6.99
N GLU A 101 -8.61 -17.10 6.25
CA GLU A 101 -8.81 -15.75 6.78
C GLU A 101 -10.28 -15.61 7.18
N ASP A 102 -10.56 -15.17 8.41
CA ASP A 102 -11.92 -14.99 8.93
C ASP A 102 -12.46 -13.57 8.69
N ASN A 103 -11.62 -12.68 8.17
CA ASN A 103 -11.92 -11.29 7.91
C ASN A 103 -12.38 -10.48 9.15
N SER A 104 -12.01 -10.93 10.36
CA SER A 104 -12.29 -10.19 11.60
C SER A 104 -11.54 -8.88 11.70
N PHE A 105 -10.44 -8.73 10.93
CA PHE A 105 -9.76 -7.47 10.69
C PHE A 105 -10.05 -7.01 9.26
N GLY A 106 -10.81 -5.92 9.12
CA GLY A 106 -11.20 -5.36 7.83
C GLY A 106 -11.07 -3.83 7.82
N THR A 107 -11.90 -3.17 7.01
CA THR A 107 -11.82 -1.72 6.80
C THR A 107 -11.94 -0.93 8.12
N HIS A 108 -12.90 -1.27 8.97
CA HIS A 108 -13.11 -0.55 10.23
C HIS A 108 -11.94 -0.72 11.19
N GLU A 109 -11.46 -1.94 11.33
CA GLU A 109 -10.32 -2.28 12.20
C GLU A 109 -9.03 -1.63 11.70
N PHE A 110 -8.83 -1.54 10.38
CA PHE A 110 -7.68 -0.84 9.80
C PHE A 110 -7.68 0.65 10.10
N PHE A 111 -8.81 1.32 9.92
CA PHE A 111 -8.90 2.75 10.23
C PHE A 111 -8.84 3.04 11.73
N GLU A 112 -9.40 2.18 12.56
CA GLU A 112 -9.19 2.24 14.03
C GLU A 112 -7.71 2.15 14.40
N LEU A 113 -6.96 1.24 13.76
CA LEU A 113 -5.52 1.14 13.96
C LEU A 113 -4.80 2.44 13.53
N CYS A 114 -5.13 2.98 12.36
CA CYS A 114 -4.55 4.24 11.89
C CYS A 114 -4.83 5.41 12.85
N GLU A 115 -6.05 5.50 13.39
CA GLU A 115 -6.44 6.50 14.39
C GLU A 115 -5.65 6.34 15.69
N GLN A 116 -5.49 5.11 16.20
CA GLN A 116 -4.68 4.84 17.38
C GLN A 116 -3.21 5.21 17.17
N LEU A 117 -2.67 4.96 15.99
CA LEU A 117 -1.29 5.29 15.63
C LEU A 117 -1.09 6.78 15.32
N GLY A 118 -2.12 7.48 14.90
CA GLY A 118 -2.04 8.85 14.41
C GLY A 118 -1.33 8.96 13.07
N CYS A 119 -1.46 7.95 12.21
CA CYS A 119 -0.81 7.88 10.90
C CYS A 119 -1.80 8.02 9.74
N GLU A 120 -1.27 8.33 8.55
CA GLU A 120 -2.03 8.36 7.30
C GLU A 120 -2.39 6.94 6.84
N ALA A 121 -3.53 6.82 6.17
CA ALA A 121 -4.01 5.55 5.64
C ALA A 121 -3.62 5.37 4.17
N TYR A 122 -3.05 4.22 3.86
CA TYR A 122 -2.79 3.76 2.49
C TYR A 122 -3.52 2.44 2.26
N VAL A 123 -4.60 2.48 1.51
CA VAL A 123 -5.36 1.28 1.13
C VAL A 123 -4.94 0.81 -0.25
N ASN A 124 -4.72 -0.48 -0.41
CA ASN A 124 -4.40 -1.08 -1.72
C ASN A 124 -5.62 -1.81 -2.27
N GLY A 125 -6.10 -1.36 -3.43
CA GLY A 125 -7.28 -1.91 -4.10
C GLY A 125 -6.97 -3.17 -4.91
N ASN A 126 -7.97 -4.05 -5.02
CA ASN A 126 -7.91 -5.29 -5.78
C ASN A 126 -8.15 -5.02 -7.28
N LEU A 127 -7.08 -4.99 -8.07
CA LEU A 127 -7.16 -4.92 -9.53
C LEU A 127 -7.07 -6.32 -10.16
N GLY A 128 -6.46 -7.28 -9.46
CA GLY A 128 -6.23 -8.63 -9.95
C GLY A 128 -7.52 -9.45 -10.13
N SER A 129 -8.24 -9.72 -9.06
CA SER A 129 -9.48 -10.51 -9.07
C SER A 129 -10.75 -9.68 -8.86
N GLY A 130 -10.62 -8.42 -8.44
CA GLY A 130 -11.74 -7.52 -8.17
C GLY A 130 -12.36 -6.90 -9.42
N THR A 131 -13.33 -6.04 -9.20
CA THR A 131 -13.99 -5.29 -10.27
C THR A 131 -13.83 -3.79 -10.08
N VAL A 132 -13.96 -3.03 -11.17
CA VAL A 132 -13.98 -1.55 -11.12
C VAL A 132 -15.06 -1.04 -10.17
N GLN A 133 -16.24 -1.65 -10.19
CA GLN A 133 -17.34 -1.29 -9.31
C GLN A 133 -16.97 -1.50 -7.85
N GLU A 134 -16.41 -2.66 -7.51
CA GLU A 134 -16.00 -2.99 -6.15
C GLU A 134 -14.98 -2.00 -5.60
N MET A 135 -13.97 -1.64 -6.41
CA MET A 135 -12.97 -0.63 -6.04
C MET A 135 -13.59 0.75 -5.83
N SER A 136 -14.47 1.17 -6.75
CA SER A 136 -15.19 2.45 -6.66
C SER A 136 -16.07 2.53 -5.41
N GLU A 137 -16.81 1.47 -5.13
CA GLU A 137 -17.68 1.38 -3.95
C GLU A 137 -16.89 1.38 -2.64
N TRP A 138 -15.68 0.82 -2.64
CA TRP A 138 -14.83 0.86 -1.45
C TRP A 138 -14.35 2.29 -1.13
N VAL A 139 -13.92 3.03 -2.14
CA VAL A 139 -13.53 4.43 -1.98
C VAL A 139 -14.72 5.29 -1.52
N GLU A 140 -15.91 5.07 -2.08
CA GLU A 140 -17.14 5.72 -1.66
C GLU A 140 -17.48 5.38 -0.19
N TYR A 141 -17.41 4.11 0.17
CA TYR A 141 -17.64 3.63 1.54
C TYR A 141 -16.72 4.31 2.55
N ILE A 142 -15.45 4.45 2.21
CA ILE A 142 -14.45 5.06 3.09
C ILE A 142 -14.64 6.57 3.19
N THR A 143 -14.86 7.28 2.08
CA THR A 143 -14.61 8.73 2.00
C THR A 143 -15.83 9.61 1.75
N PHE A 144 -16.97 9.04 1.33
CA PHE A 144 -18.14 9.87 1.00
C PHE A 144 -18.97 10.22 2.24
N GLU A 145 -19.20 11.53 2.44
CA GLU A 145 -19.97 12.04 3.60
C GLU A 145 -21.48 12.11 3.34
N GLY A 146 -21.90 12.22 2.08
CA GLY A 146 -23.30 12.45 1.70
C GLY A 146 -24.22 11.24 1.91
N VAL A 147 -25.35 11.27 1.20
CA VAL A 147 -26.33 10.17 1.16
C VAL A 147 -26.05 9.31 -0.06
N SER A 148 -25.68 8.06 0.16
CA SER A 148 -25.44 7.07 -0.90
C SER A 148 -25.49 5.65 -0.33
N PRO A 149 -25.66 4.63 -1.18
CA PRO A 149 -25.70 3.26 -0.70
C PRO A 149 -24.49 2.85 0.14
N MET A 150 -23.29 3.29 -0.23
CA MET A 150 -22.06 2.92 0.49
C MET A 150 -21.85 3.76 1.75
N ALA A 151 -22.19 5.04 1.73
CA ALA A 151 -22.18 5.86 2.94
C ALA A 151 -23.21 5.37 3.98
N ASP A 152 -24.41 4.99 3.52
CA ASP A 152 -25.44 4.45 4.40
C ASP A 152 -25.04 3.08 4.95
N LEU A 153 -24.36 2.24 4.14
CA LEU A 153 -23.81 0.96 4.60
C LEU A 153 -22.73 1.18 5.67
N ARG A 154 -21.83 2.18 5.51
CA ARG A 154 -20.83 2.53 6.53
C ARG A 154 -21.49 2.90 7.85
N LYS A 155 -22.52 3.77 7.80
CA LYS A 155 -23.27 4.20 8.97
C LYS A 155 -23.99 3.01 9.64
N LYS A 156 -24.62 2.15 8.85
CA LYS A 156 -25.24 0.92 9.34
C LYS A 156 -24.24 0.01 10.03
N ASN A 157 -23.00 -0.02 9.57
CA ASN A 157 -21.92 -0.80 10.16
C ASN A 157 -21.25 -0.07 11.35
N GLY A 158 -21.82 1.03 11.84
CA GLY A 158 -21.42 1.69 13.08
C GLY A 158 -20.45 2.84 12.93
N HIS A 159 -20.13 3.30 11.71
CA HIS A 159 -19.24 4.45 11.52
C HIS A 159 -19.95 5.59 10.77
N GLU A 160 -20.37 6.63 11.52
CA GLU A 160 -21.19 7.72 10.98
C GLU A 160 -20.44 8.59 9.98
N LYS A 161 -19.23 9.05 10.33
CA LYS A 161 -18.43 9.95 9.51
C LYS A 161 -17.53 9.19 8.53
N PRO A 162 -17.19 9.77 7.36
CA PRO A 162 -16.17 9.20 6.50
C PRO A 162 -14.79 9.24 7.18
N TRP A 163 -13.92 8.34 6.77
CA TRP A 163 -12.50 8.42 7.10
C TRP A 163 -11.74 9.26 6.08
N LYS A 164 -10.59 9.73 6.47
CA LYS A 164 -9.61 10.30 5.56
C LYS A 164 -8.81 9.16 4.93
N LEU A 165 -8.73 9.15 3.61
CA LEU A 165 -7.91 8.23 2.84
C LEU A 165 -6.83 9.04 2.10
N ASP A 166 -5.58 8.85 2.47
CA ASP A 166 -4.47 9.64 1.95
C ASP A 166 -3.91 9.04 0.67
N PHE A 167 -3.70 7.72 0.64
CA PHE A 167 -3.14 7.01 -0.50
C PHE A 167 -4.02 5.83 -0.90
N PHE A 168 -4.11 5.59 -2.20
CA PHE A 168 -4.81 4.43 -2.75
C PHE A 168 -3.98 3.76 -3.84
N GLY A 169 -3.55 2.52 -3.59
CA GLY A 169 -2.86 1.69 -4.58
C GLY A 169 -3.87 1.05 -5.53
N VAL A 170 -3.63 1.17 -6.82
CA VAL A 170 -4.45 0.56 -7.86
C VAL A 170 -3.74 -0.68 -8.38
N GLY A 171 -3.91 -1.79 -7.65
CA GLY A 171 -3.21 -3.04 -7.84
C GLY A 171 -1.88 -3.14 -7.09
N ASN A 172 -1.32 -4.35 -7.05
CA ASN A 172 -0.02 -4.68 -6.47
C ASN A 172 0.67 -5.78 -7.28
N GLU A 173 1.93 -5.56 -7.64
CA GLU A 173 2.73 -6.57 -8.36
C GLU A 173 1.96 -7.26 -9.51
N ASN A 174 1.25 -6.46 -10.30
CA ASN A 174 0.36 -6.98 -11.35
C ASN A 174 1.13 -7.70 -12.47
N TRP A 175 2.45 -7.52 -12.55
CA TRP A 175 3.37 -8.32 -13.36
C TRP A 175 3.56 -9.75 -12.81
N GLY A 176 3.18 -10.01 -11.57
CA GLY A 176 3.33 -11.28 -10.87
C GLY A 176 2.03 -11.70 -10.17
N CYS A 177 2.05 -11.76 -8.85
CA CYS A 177 0.94 -12.25 -8.04
C CYS A 177 -0.38 -11.46 -8.19
N GLY A 178 -0.32 -10.22 -8.60
CA GLY A 178 -1.49 -9.37 -8.84
C GLY A 178 -2.15 -9.56 -10.21
N GLY A 179 -1.94 -10.70 -10.88
CA GLY A 179 -2.67 -11.03 -12.11
C GLY A 179 -1.80 -11.45 -13.30
N ASN A 180 -0.47 -11.52 -13.15
CA ASN A 180 0.46 -11.96 -14.18
C ASN A 180 0.27 -11.24 -15.53
N MET A 181 0.20 -9.92 -15.48
CA MET A 181 -0.13 -9.06 -16.61
C MET A 181 1.11 -8.57 -17.35
N ASN A 182 0.97 -8.30 -18.65
CA ASN A 182 1.93 -7.50 -19.40
C ASN A 182 1.77 -6.01 -19.05
N PRO A 183 2.80 -5.16 -19.19
CA PRO A 183 2.76 -3.77 -18.77
C PRO A 183 1.71 -2.92 -19.50
N ASP A 184 1.47 -3.15 -20.77
CA ASP A 184 0.44 -2.47 -21.57
C ASP A 184 -0.98 -2.86 -21.15
N PHE A 185 -1.21 -4.14 -20.84
CA PHE A 185 -2.50 -4.62 -20.33
C PHE A 185 -2.78 -4.03 -18.95
N TYR A 186 -1.82 -4.12 -18.02
CA TYR A 186 -1.95 -3.48 -16.71
C TYR A 186 -2.22 -1.99 -16.83
N ALA A 187 -1.49 -1.27 -17.67
CA ALA A 187 -1.65 0.16 -17.84
C ALA A 187 -3.04 0.55 -18.34
N ASN A 188 -3.67 -0.26 -19.21
CA ASN A 188 -5.04 -0.05 -19.65
C ASN A 188 -6.06 -0.35 -18.54
N GLU A 189 -5.86 -1.43 -17.77
CA GLU A 189 -6.67 -1.72 -16.59
C GLU A 189 -6.51 -0.61 -15.52
N TYR A 190 -5.28 -0.18 -15.23
CA TYR A 190 -5.02 0.94 -14.35
C TYR A 190 -5.83 2.19 -14.75
N ARG A 191 -5.79 2.57 -16.04
CA ARG A 191 -6.56 3.72 -16.57
C ARG A 191 -8.05 3.56 -16.29
N ARG A 192 -8.60 2.37 -16.49
CA ARG A 192 -10.00 2.04 -16.26
C ARG A 192 -10.36 2.13 -14.78
N TYR A 193 -9.60 1.47 -13.90
CA TYR A 193 -9.85 1.43 -12.47
C TYR A 193 -9.66 2.80 -11.80
N GLN A 194 -8.54 3.47 -12.05
CA GLN A 194 -8.25 4.76 -11.42
C GLN A 194 -9.27 5.86 -11.80
N THR A 195 -9.92 5.74 -12.96
CA THR A 195 -10.99 6.65 -13.38
C THR A 195 -12.14 6.68 -12.37
N TYR A 196 -12.40 5.58 -11.70
CA TYR A 196 -13.51 5.44 -10.73
C TYR A 196 -13.05 5.57 -9.26
N VAL A 197 -11.77 5.70 -9.01
CA VAL A 197 -11.24 6.15 -7.72
C VAL A 197 -11.44 7.67 -7.64
N ARG A 198 -12.53 8.11 -7.02
CA ARG A 198 -12.97 9.51 -7.01
C ARG A 198 -12.54 10.22 -5.74
N ASN A 199 -12.19 11.48 -5.87
CA ASN A 199 -12.02 12.39 -4.74
C ASN A 199 -13.40 12.93 -4.34
N TYR A 200 -13.98 12.41 -3.28
CA TYR A 200 -15.25 12.89 -2.74
C TYR A 200 -15.08 14.07 -1.79
N HIS A 201 -13.86 14.31 -1.31
CA HIS A 201 -13.56 15.43 -0.42
C HIS A 201 -12.54 16.37 -1.10
N PRO A 202 -12.90 17.62 -1.42
CA PRO A 202 -12.02 18.52 -2.18
C PRO A 202 -10.73 18.91 -1.43
N ASP A 203 -10.81 19.00 -0.09
CA ASP A 203 -9.67 19.40 0.75
C ASP A 203 -8.74 18.23 1.11
N HIS A 204 -9.13 17.00 0.76
CA HIS A 204 -8.36 15.77 1.05
C HIS A 204 -8.32 14.87 -0.19
N PRO A 205 -7.54 15.25 -1.21
CA PRO A 205 -7.42 14.43 -2.42
C PRO A 205 -6.72 13.11 -2.09
N ILE A 206 -7.19 12.03 -2.71
CA ILE A 206 -6.57 10.72 -2.64
C ILE A 206 -5.39 10.68 -3.59
N HIS A 207 -4.20 10.36 -3.08
CA HIS A 207 -3.03 10.13 -3.92
C HIS A 207 -3.05 8.72 -4.50
N LYS A 208 -3.18 8.62 -5.82
CA LYS A 208 -3.27 7.35 -6.56
C LYS A 208 -1.88 6.81 -6.85
N VAL A 209 -1.61 5.59 -6.41
CA VAL A 209 -0.34 4.90 -6.65
C VAL A 209 -0.54 3.80 -7.68
N CYS A 210 0.18 3.93 -8.80
CA CYS A 210 0.22 2.94 -9.87
C CYS A 210 1.20 1.82 -9.52
N CYS A 211 0.88 0.57 -9.87
CA CYS A 211 1.82 -0.54 -9.71
C CYS A 211 3.04 -0.33 -10.61
N GLY A 212 4.19 -0.19 -10.01
CA GLY A 212 5.46 -0.03 -10.70
C GLY A 212 6.22 -1.35 -10.82
N ALA A 213 7.47 -1.23 -11.24
CA ALA A 213 8.31 -2.33 -11.65
C ALA A 213 8.77 -3.27 -10.53
N ASN A 214 9.10 -4.49 -10.92
CA ASN A 214 9.93 -5.39 -10.14
C ASN A 214 11.40 -5.07 -10.42
N VAL A 215 12.13 -4.62 -9.39
CA VAL A 215 13.58 -4.33 -9.44
C VAL A 215 13.93 -3.40 -10.62
N ASP A 216 14.71 -3.87 -11.56
CA ASP A 216 15.23 -3.15 -12.73
C ASP A 216 14.47 -3.41 -14.03
N ASP A 217 13.20 -3.79 -13.92
CA ASP A 217 12.30 -3.87 -15.08
C ASP A 217 11.93 -2.45 -15.56
N TYR A 218 12.88 -1.82 -16.23
CA TYR A 218 12.71 -0.49 -16.80
C TYR A 218 11.71 -0.46 -17.96
N GLU A 219 11.50 -1.60 -18.62
CA GLU A 219 10.52 -1.76 -19.69
C GLU A 219 9.09 -1.64 -19.12
N TRP A 220 8.80 -2.30 -17.99
CA TRP A 220 7.53 -2.12 -17.28
C TRP A 220 7.25 -0.64 -17.00
N THR A 221 8.20 0.07 -16.41
CA THR A 221 8.04 1.49 -16.09
C THR A 221 7.79 2.33 -17.33
N SER A 222 8.54 2.10 -18.40
CA SER A 222 8.41 2.84 -19.66
C SER A 222 7.06 2.61 -20.34
N GLU A 223 6.63 1.36 -20.49
CA GLU A 223 5.38 1.02 -21.16
C GLU A 223 4.15 1.44 -20.35
N VAL A 224 4.17 1.29 -19.02
CA VAL A 224 3.10 1.78 -18.15
C VAL A 224 2.95 3.30 -18.29
N LEU A 225 4.05 4.05 -18.22
CA LEU A 225 4.00 5.51 -18.36
C LEU A 225 3.57 5.94 -19.75
N LYS A 226 4.06 5.30 -20.80
CA LYS A 226 3.66 5.56 -22.18
C LYS A 226 2.15 5.40 -22.37
N THR A 227 1.59 4.28 -21.95
CA THR A 227 0.16 3.98 -22.10
C THR A 227 -0.72 4.87 -21.25
N THR A 228 -0.33 5.15 -20.01
CA THR A 228 -1.11 6.00 -19.09
C THR A 228 -1.02 7.48 -19.44
N HIS A 229 0.06 7.95 -20.08
CA HIS A 229 0.26 9.36 -20.38
C HIS A 229 -0.30 9.78 -21.75
N ASN A 230 -0.29 8.91 -22.74
CA ASN A 230 -0.61 9.29 -24.12
C ASN A 230 -2.11 9.50 -24.40
N HIS A 231 -3.02 8.92 -23.60
CA HIS A 231 -4.44 8.89 -23.93
C HIS A 231 -5.39 9.21 -22.78
N CYS A 232 -4.90 9.77 -21.68
CA CYS A 232 -5.75 10.10 -20.54
C CYS A 232 -6.32 11.52 -20.63
N LEU A 233 -7.63 11.65 -20.44
CA LEU A 233 -8.28 12.91 -20.11
C LEU A 233 -7.97 13.28 -18.65
N LYS A 234 -6.76 13.70 -18.40
CA LYS A 234 -6.22 13.94 -17.05
C LYS A 234 -6.98 15.01 -16.28
N GLU A 235 -7.50 15.98 -17.01
CA GLU A 235 -8.27 17.10 -16.47
C GLU A 235 -9.58 16.64 -15.81
N LEU A 236 -10.17 15.53 -16.27
CA LEU A 236 -11.44 15.02 -15.74
C LEU A 236 -11.26 13.95 -14.64
N HIS A 237 -10.25 13.10 -14.77
CA HIS A 237 -10.18 11.90 -13.94
C HIS A 237 -8.84 11.74 -13.20
N GLY A 238 -7.88 12.61 -13.45
CA GLY A 238 -6.51 12.47 -12.97
C GLY A 238 -5.79 11.31 -13.66
N ASN A 239 -4.59 10.98 -13.13
CA ASN A 239 -3.83 9.86 -13.62
C ASN A 239 -3.21 9.11 -12.42
N MET A 240 -1.94 9.36 -12.13
CA MET A 240 -1.24 8.83 -10.96
C MET A 240 -0.48 9.96 -10.27
N ASP A 241 -0.34 9.82 -8.96
CA ASP A 241 0.46 10.68 -8.10
C ASP A 241 1.78 10.01 -7.73
N GLY A 242 1.84 8.69 -7.81
CA GLY A 242 3.02 7.89 -7.54
C GLY A 242 3.09 6.60 -8.36
N LEU A 243 4.29 6.07 -8.46
CA LEU A 243 4.59 4.77 -9.03
C LEU A 243 5.33 3.96 -7.97
N SER A 244 4.86 2.77 -7.64
CA SER A 244 5.55 1.90 -6.68
C SER A 244 6.81 1.27 -7.29
N LEU A 245 7.72 0.84 -6.44
CA LEU A 245 8.91 0.09 -6.82
C LEU A 245 9.17 -0.99 -5.79
N HIS A 246 9.38 -2.22 -6.25
CA HIS A 246 9.62 -3.36 -5.37
C HIS A 246 11.03 -3.90 -5.56
N TYR A 247 11.77 -4.00 -4.46
CA TYR A 247 13.10 -4.59 -4.44
C TYR A 247 13.34 -5.32 -3.13
N TYR A 248 13.63 -6.61 -3.21
CA TYR A 248 13.99 -7.45 -2.07
C TYR A 248 15.50 -7.60 -1.97
N VAL A 249 16.05 -7.36 -0.79
CA VAL A 249 17.47 -7.56 -0.49
C VAL A 249 17.64 -8.87 0.27
N HIS A 250 18.21 -9.87 -0.42
CA HIS A 250 18.58 -11.15 0.18
C HIS A 250 20.08 -11.38 0.01
N PRO A 251 20.85 -11.69 1.08
CA PRO A 251 22.30 -11.83 0.98
C PRO A 251 22.73 -12.92 0.00
N GLU A 252 22.07 -14.07 0.00
CA GLU A 252 22.42 -15.21 -0.86
C GLU A 252 21.50 -15.39 -2.09
N GLY A 253 20.41 -14.62 -2.18
CA GLY A 253 19.42 -14.66 -3.25
C GLY A 253 18.05 -15.09 -2.80
N TRP A 254 17.14 -15.26 -3.73
CA TRP A 254 15.73 -15.54 -3.43
C TRP A 254 15.53 -16.90 -2.74
N GLU A 255 16.25 -17.93 -3.21
CA GLU A 255 16.10 -19.30 -2.70
C GLU A 255 16.72 -19.48 -1.30
N ILE A 256 17.80 -18.74 -1.01
CA ILE A 256 18.54 -18.84 0.24
C ILE A 256 18.57 -17.46 0.90
N LYS A 257 17.58 -17.17 1.75
CA LYS A 257 17.43 -15.86 2.37
C LYS A 257 18.40 -15.60 3.53
N GLY A 258 18.99 -16.66 4.09
CA GLY A 258 19.86 -16.57 5.27
C GLY A 258 19.10 -16.48 6.59
N SER A 259 19.85 -16.56 7.70
CA SER A 259 19.30 -16.38 9.04
C SER A 259 19.11 -14.89 9.36
N ALA A 260 18.01 -14.56 10.03
CA ALA A 260 17.76 -13.19 10.51
C ALA A 260 18.55 -12.85 11.79
N THR A 261 19.04 -13.85 12.52
CA THR A 261 19.66 -13.68 13.85
C THR A 261 21.04 -14.31 13.97
N ASP A 262 21.38 -15.26 13.09
CA ASP A 262 22.66 -15.95 13.09
C ASP A 262 23.37 -15.71 11.76
N PHE A 263 24.13 -14.63 11.66
CA PHE A 263 24.88 -14.20 10.48
C PHE A 263 26.21 -13.56 10.89
N ASP A 264 27.21 -13.70 10.04
CA ASP A 264 28.52 -13.09 10.20
C ASP A 264 28.64 -11.69 9.53
N ASP A 265 29.75 -11.02 9.74
CA ASP A 265 30.04 -9.71 9.16
C ASP A 265 30.00 -9.75 7.62
N LYS A 266 30.38 -10.86 7.00
CA LYS A 266 30.35 -11.01 5.53
C LYS A 266 28.94 -10.97 5.00
N VAL A 267 28.01 -11.67 5.64
CA VAL A 267 26.57 -11.64 5.25
C VAL A 267 25.99 -10.25 5.48
N TRP A 268 26.34 -9.60 6.58
CA TRP A 268 25.92 -8.23 6.88
C TRP A 268 26.35 -7.24 5.78
N TYR A 269 27.64 -7.19 5.48
CA TYR A 269 28.17 -6.28 4.46
C TYR A 269 27.69 -6.61 3.05
N LYS A 270 27.43 -7.89 2.74
CA LYS A 270 26.84 -8.32 1.48
C LYS A 270 25.40 -7.78 1.34
N SER A 271 24.61 -7.82 2.40
CA SER A 271 23.26 -7.25 2.43
C SER A 271 23.28 -5.74 2.23
N LEU A 272 24.18 -5.01 2.94
CA LEU A 272 24.34 -3.57 2.76
C LEU A 272 24.74 -3.21 1.34
N ASN A 273 25.71 -3.94 0.75
CA ASN A 273 26.14 -3.69 -0.61
C ASN A 273 25.00 -3.91 -1.63
N LYS A 274 24.19 -4.93 -1.45
CA LYS A 274 23.01 -5.14 -2.29
C LYS A 274 21.97 -4.03 -2.09
N ALA A 275 21.77 -3.55 -0.87
CA ALA A 275 20.83 -2.47 -0.60
C ALA A 275 21.22 -1.15 -1.29
N LEU A 276 22.48 -0.88 -1.53
CA LEU A 276 22.96 0.30 -2.29
C LEU A 276 22.43 0.33 -3.73
N PHE A 277 22.06 -0.81 -4.29
CA PHE A 277 21.45 -0.85 -5.63
C PHE A 277 20.12 -0.08 -5.72
N MET A 278 19.44 0.14 -4.60
CA MET A 278 18.23 0.97 -4.53
C MET A 278 18.46 2.39 -5.07
N GLU A 279 19.64 2.99 -4.85
CA GLU A 279 19.99 4.30 -5.42
C GLU A 279 19.90 4.27 -6.96
N THR A 280 20.53 3.28 -7.57
CA THR A 280 20.50 3.08 -9.04
C THR A 280 19.07 2.86 -9.55
N LEU A 281 18.27 2.09 -8.83
CA LEU A 281 16.87 1.82 -9.20
C LEU A 281 16.03 3.11 -9.17
N ILE A 282 16.15 3.90 -8.09
CA ILE A 282 15.44 5.18 -7.96
C ILE A 282 15.86 6.15 -9.06
N GLU A 283 17.15 6.28 -9.31
CA GLU A 283 17.66 7.18 -10.36
C GLU A 283 17.15 6.80 -11.75
N ARG A 284 17.24 5.52 -12.12
CA ARG A 284 16.87 5.08 -13.46
C ARG A 284 15.37 5.11 -13.70
N HIS A 285 14.55 4.60 -12.77
CA HIS A 285 13.09 4.71 -12.88
C HIS A 285 12.64 6.17 -12.83
N GLY A 286 13.26 6.99 -11.97
CA GLY A 286 12.99 8.43 -11.89
C GLY A 286 13.33 9.15 -13.18
N HIS A 287 14.43 8.81 -13.85
CA HIS A 287 14.78 9.37 -15.15
C HIS A 287 13.71 9.10 -16.21
N ILE A 288 13.23 7.85 -16.28
CA ILE A 288 12.12 7.49 -17.19
C ILE A 288 10.88 8.32 -16.88
N MET A 289 10.53 8.44 -15.59
CA MET A 289 9.37 9.26 -15.17
C MET A 289 9.52 10.73 -15.59
N ASP A 290 10.73 11.30 -15.47
CA ASP A 290 11.02 12.70 -15.83
C ASP A 290 10.93 12.94 -17.34
N GLU A 291 11.29 11.97 -18.17
CA GLU A 291 11.12 12.09 -19.63
C GLU A 291 9.64 12.25 -20.00
N TYR A 292 8.72 11.51 -19.35
CA TYR A 292 7.29 11.65 -19.57
C TYR A 292 6.71 12.94 -19.01
N LYS A 293 7.27 13.49 -17.90
CA LYS A 293 6.89 14.81 -17.38
C LYS A 293 7.30 15.94 -18.32
N LYS A 294 8.48 15.88 -18.92
CA LYS A 294 8.97 16.91 -19.86
C LYS A 294 8.15 16.98 -21.14
N LYS A 295 7.69 15.84 -21.65
CA LYS A 295 6.81 15.77 -22.84
C LYS A 295 5.43 16.43 -22.64
N LYS A 296 5.07 16.81 -21.41
CA LYS A 296 3.81 17.51 -21.07
C LYS A 296 3.89 19.03 -21.13
N LYS A 297 5.08 19.61 -21.32
CA LYS A 297 5.27 21.07 -21.33
C LYS A 297 5.28 21.67 -22.74
N ILE A 298 4.77 20.94 -23.74
CA ILE A 298 4.59 21.44 -25.11
C ILE A 298 3.09 21.55 -25.40
#